data_553ca175eb855632cce3e3a721f503a1
#
_entry.id   553ca175eb855632cce3e3a721f503a1
#
_cell.length_a   1.000
_cell.length_b   1.000
_cell.length_c   1.000
_cell.angle_alpha   90.00
_cell.angle_beta   90.00
_cell.angle_gamma   90.00
#
_symmetry.space_group_name_H-M   'P 1'
#
loop_
_entity.id
_entity.type
_entity.pdbx_description
1 polymer ?
#
loop_
_entity_poly.entity_id
_entity_poly.type
_entity_poly.pdbx_seq_one_letter_code
_entity_poly.pdbx_strand_id
1 'polypeptide(L)'
;FHQAVMNNIPDAKCILASDIDPRCRETYKENYNLEPRGDIKDIDLGALQTPDLVCGGFPCQAWSVAQWKDDKGFNDPRGTLFFDIMTMIDRHPAKTILLENVSNLLRVEKGEPFRLMCSELENRGYNVSHAVLSPINFGVPQNRERVYIVATKASTPFDFKNDTVSFKCCFFNFIF
;
A
#
# COMPACT_ATOMS: atom_id res chain seq x y z
N PHE A 1 -5.12 8.21 -0.64
CA PHE A 1 -4.23 8.02 -1.79
C PHE A 1 -4.83 8.60 -3.07
N HIS A 2 -6.03 8.15 -3.51
CA HIS A 2 -6.63 8.56 -4.79
C HIS A 2 -6.58 10.08 -4.99
N GLN A 3 -7.17 10.85 -4.08
CA GLN A 3 -7.20 12.30 -4.17
C GLN A 3 -5.80 12.93 -4.25
N ALA A 4 -4.86 12.41 -3.46
CA ALA A 4 -3.49 12.92 -3.46
C ALA A 4 -2.80 12.65 -4.80
N VAL A 5 -2.99 11.47 -5.37
CA VAL A 5 -2.42 11.12 -6.68
C VAL A 5 -3.03 11.98 -7.78
N MET A 6 -4.36 12.10 -7.83
CA MET A 6 -5.06 12.88 -8.85
C MET A 6 -4.71 14.37 -8.79
N ASN A 7 -4.47 14.91 -7.58
CA ASN A 7 -4.10 16.33 -7.42
C ASN A 7 -2.66 16.65 -7.82
N ASN A 8 -1.76 15.67 -7.76
CA ASN A 8 -0.32 15.92 -7.91
C ASN A 8 0.29 15.28 -9.16
N ILE A 9 -0.42 14.36 -9.80
CA ILE A 9 0.10 13.65 -10.98
C ILE A 9 -0.84 13.92 -12.16
N PRO A 10 -0.44 14.79 -13.09
CA PRO A 10 -1.24 15.05 -14.29
C PRO A 10 -1.50 13.75 -15.07
N ASP A 11 -2.73 13.61 -15.57
CA ASP A 11 -3.18 12.46 -16.37
C ASP A 11 -3.16 11.09 -15.66
N ALA A 12 -3.01 11.08 -14.33
CA ALA A 12 -3.14 9.85 -13.56
C ALA A 12 -4.55 9.27 -13.72
N LYS A 13 -4.62 7.93 -13.81
CA LYS A 13 -5.89 7.21 -13.91
C LYS A 13 -5.89 6.08 -12.90
N CYS A 14 -6.93 6.02 -12.07
CA CYS A 14 -7.16 4.86 -11.22
C CYS A 14 -7.75 3.74 -12.08
N ILE A 15 -7.00 2.67 -12.26
CA ILE A 15 -7.44 1.50 -13.05
C ILE A 15 -8.11 0.43 -12.19
N LEU A 16 -7.84 0.45 -10.89
CA LEU A 16 -8.43 -0.46 -9.92
C LEU A 16 -8.48 0.21 -8.54
N ALA A 17 -9.62 0.09 -7.88
CA ALA A 17 -9.77 0.29 -6.44
C ALA A 17 -10.43 -0.95 -5.83
N SER A 18 -10.09 -1.28 -4.59
CA SER A 18 -10.62 -2.44 -3.87
C SER A 18 -10.83 -2.10 -2.41
N ASP A 19 -11.96 -2.52 -1.86
CA ASP A 19 -12.28 -2.46 -0.44
C ASP A 19 -13.31 -3.55 -0.12
N ILE A 20 -13.13 -4.26 0.98
CA ILE A 20 -14.09 -5.30 1.40
C ILE A 20 -15.38 -4.71 2.00
N ASP A 21 -15.32 -3.50 2.60
CA ASP A 21 -16.51 -2.87 3.19
C ASP A 21 -17.39 -2.23 2.10
N PRO A 22 -18.64 -2.70 1.94
CA PRO A 22 -19.53 -2.15 0.92
C PRO A 22 -19.84 -0.66 1.15
N ARG A 23 -19.86 -0.17 2.37
CA ARG A 23 -20.10 1.25 2.69
C ARG A 23 -18.93 2.11 2.25
N CYS A 24 -17.70 1.61 2.44
CA CYS A 24 -16.50 2.29 1.93
C CYS A 24 -16.52 2.35 0.40
N ARG A 25 -16.93 1.27 -0.27
CA ARG A 25 -17.07 1.26 -1.72
C ARG A 25 -18.12 2.25 -2.23
N GLU A 26 -19.28 2.32 -1.57
CA GLU A 26 -20.33 3.27 -1.92
C GLU A 26 -19.83 4.71 -1.82
N THR A 27 -19.25 5.09 -0.66
CA THR A 27 -18.65 6.42 -0.46
C THR A 27 -17.55 6.74 -1.48
N TYR A 28 -16.72 5.75 -1.81
CA TYR A 28 -15.66 5.93 -2.81
C TYR A 28 -16.26 6.16 -4.21
N LYS A 29 -17.27 5.39 -4.58
CA LYS A 29 -17.99 5.55 -5.85
C LYS A 29 -18.61 6.93 -5.98
N GLU A 30 -19.25 7.43 -4.92
CA GLU A 30 -19.83 8.77 -4.90
C GLU A 30 -18.78 9.87 -5.09
N ASN A 31 -17.60 9.72 -4.47
CA ASN A 31 -16.56 10.73 -4.53
C ASN A 31 -15.76 10.72 -5.86
N TYR A 32 -15.55 9.56 -6.46
CA TYR A 32 -14.63 9.40 -7.58
C TYR A 32 -15.28 8.87 -8.86
N ASN A 33 -16.59 8.60 -8.83
CA ASN A 33 -17.32 7.99 -9.95
C ASN A 33 -16.63 6.72 -10.50
N LEU A 34 -16.02 5.95 -9.61
CA LEU A 34 -15.35 4.69 -9.88
C LEU A 34 -15.91 3.62 -8.93
N GLU A 35 -16.34 2.49 -9.48
CA GLU A 35 -16.83 1.34 -8.70
C GLU A 35 -15.66 0.52 -8.15
N PRO A 36 -15.36 0.54 -6.83
CA PRO A 36 -14.34 -0.31 -6.28
C PRO A 36 -14.76 -1.78 -6.34
N ARG A 37 -13.78 -2.65 -6.56
CA ARG A 37 -13.96 -4.09 -6.43
C ARG A 37 -14.10 -4.48 -4.95
N GLY A 38 -14.53 -5.71 -4.69
CA GLY A 38 -14.61 -6.29 -3.35
C GLY A 38 -13.26 -6.72 -2.79
N ASP A 39 -13.18 -7.94 -2.26
CA ASP A 39 -11.93 -8.49 -1.74
C ASP A 39 -10.87 -8.57 -2.85
N ILE A 40 -9.65 -8.15 -2.53
CA ILE A 40 -8.49 -8.22 -3.45
C ILE A 40 -8.22 -9.66 -3.91
N LYS A 41 -8.56 -10.65 -3.10
CA LYS A 41 -8.37 -12.08 -3.40
C LYS A 41 -9.26 -12.58 -4.52
N ASP A 42 -10.41 -11.96 -4.68
CA ASP A 42 -11.42 -12.35 -5.68
C ASP A 42 -11.29 -11.59 -6.99
N ILE A 43 -10.30 -10.70 -7.10
CA ILE A 43 -10.12 -9.88 -8.29
C ILE A 43 -9.42 -10.67 -9.38
N ASP A 44 -10.09 -10.83 -10.53
CA ASP A 44 -9.43 -11.29 -11.74
C ASP A 44 -8.49 -10.20 -12.27
N LEU A 45 -7.21 -10.44 -12.11
CA LEU A 45 -6.15 -9.54 -12.54
C LEU A 45 -5.75 -9.77 -14.01
N GLY A 46 -6.22 -10.85 -14.64
CA GLY A 46 -5.73 -11.26 -15.96
C GLY A 46 -5.96 -10.25 -17.10
N ALA A 47 -6.99 -9.41 -16.97
CA ALA A 47 -7.33 -8.36 -17.94
C ALA A 47 -6.81 -6.97 -17.58
N LEU A 48 -6.11 -6.83 -16.46
CA LEU A 48 -5.64 -5.53 -15.98
C LEU A 48 -4.30 -5.14 -16.59
N GLN A 49 -4.16 -3.85 -16.90
CA GLN A 49 -2.87 -3.29 -17.29
C GLN A 49 -1.94 -3.25 -16.07
N THR A 50 -0.64 -3.45 -16.31
CA THR A 50 0.37 -3.27 -15.26
C THR A 50 0.37 -1.82 -14.77
N PRO A 51 0.18 -1.56 -13.48
CA PRO A 51 0.14 -0.21 -12.94
C PRO A 51 1.56 0.36 -12.83
N ASP A 52 1.70 1.68 -12.90
CA ASP A 52 2.95 2.33 -12.52
C ASP A 52 3.05 2.51 -11.01
N LEU A 53 1.93 2.75 -10.34
CA LEU A 53 1.85 2.98 -8.90
C LEU A 53 0.79 2.07 -8.28
N VAL A 54 1.16 1.39 -7.20
CA VAL A 54 0.26 0.68 -6.30
C VAL A 54 0.23 1.41 -4.97
N CYS A 55 -0.96 1.79 -4.50
CA CYS A 55 -1.16 2.37 -3.17
C CYS A 55 -1.96 1.42 -2.30
N GLY A 56 -1.54 1.20 -1.05
CA GLY A 56 -2.26 0.34 -0.11
C GLY A 56 -2.10 0.77 1.34
N GLY A 57 -3.22 0.81 2.06
CA GLY A 57 -3.25 0.71 3.51
C GLY A 57 -3.72 -0.70 3.89
N PHE A 58 -3.23 -1.29 4.94
CA PHE A 58 -3.64 -2.61 5.39
C PHE A 58 -3.63 -2.69 6.92
N PRO A 59 -4.52 -3.51 7.54
CA PRO A 59 -4.63 -3.56 8.99
C PRO A 59 -3.35 -4.12 9.65
N CYS A 60 -2.95 -3.48 10.75
CA CYS A 60 -1.78 -3.87 11.55
C CYS A 60 -2.08 -5.06 12.51
N GLN A 61 -3.35 -5.43 12.68
CA GLN A 61 -3.80 -6.26 13.81
C GLN A 61 -3.38 -7.74 13.76
N ALA A 62 -2.78 -8.21 12.70
CA ALA A 62 -2.46 -9.62 12.48
C ALA A 62 -0.97 -9.98 12.66
N TRP A 63 -0.13 -9.05 13.08
CA TRP A 63 1.31 -9.25 13.14
C TRP A 63 1.78 -9.71 14.53
N SER A 64 1.33 -10.88 14.96
CA SER A 64 1.99 -11.61 16.04
C SER A 64 2.98 -12.59 15.41
N VAL A 65 4.25 -12.36 15.63
CA VAL A 65 5.35 -13.21 15.12
C VAL A 65 5.24 -14.65 15.61
N ALA A 66 4.59 -14.89 16.76
CA ALA A 66 4.28 -16.24 17.25
C ALA A 66 3.41 -17.05 16.27
N GLN A 67 2.52 -16.39 15.54
CA GLN A 67 1.67 -17.03 14.53
C GLN A 67 2.44 -17.33 13.23
N TRP A 68 3.55 -16.65 13.00
CA TRP A 68 4.38 -16.82 11.79
C TRP A 68 5.33 -18.02 11.87
N LYS A 69 5.82 -18.34 13.08
CA LYS A 69 6.78 -19.44 13.29
C LYS A 69 6.12 -20.83 13.28
N ASP A 70 4.81 -20.89 13.44
CA ASP A 70 4.05 -22.13 13.61
C ASP A 70 3.12 -22.43 12.43
N ASP A 71 3.47 -22.22 11.17
CA ASP A 71 2.62 -22.46 9.97
C ASP A 71 1.16 -21.95 10.06
N LYS A 72 0.75 -21.44 11.22
CA LYS A 72 -0.60 -20.92 11.48
C LYS A 72 -0.77 -19.45 11.09
N GLY A 73 0.33 -18.72 10.93
CA GLY A 73 0.33 -17.30 10.57
C GLY A 73 -0.22 -17.01 9.17
N PHE A 74 -0.12 -17.97 8.27
CA PHE A 74 -0.74 -17.92 6.94
C PHE A 74 -2.28 -18.10 6.96
N ASN A 75 -2.85 -18.51 8.10
CA ASN A 75 -4.28 -18.77 8.20
C ASN A 75 -5.07 -17.63 8.87
N ASP A 76 -4.44 -16.54 9.34
CA ASP A 76 -5.19 -15.35 9.76
C ASP A 76 -5.45 -14.46 8.54
N PRO A 77 -6.70 -14.31 8.11
CA PRO A 77 -7.05 -13.52 6.92
C PRO A 77 -6.57 -12.05 6.98
N ARG A 78 -6.27 -11.54 8.17
CA ARG A 78 -5.82 -10.16 8.39
C ARG A 78 -4.30 -9.99 8.20
N GLY A 79 -3.50 -11.06 8.45
CA GLY A 79 -2.04 -11.07 8.19
C GLY A 79 -1.70 -11.38 6.75
N THR A 80 -2.64 -11.94 5.99
CA THR A 80 -2.43 -12.34 4.59
C THR A 80 -2.48 -11.15 3.64
N LEU A 81 -3.12 -10.03 4.00
CA LEU A 81 -3.38 -8.95 3.04
C LEU A 81 -2.12 -8.32 2.45
N PHE A 82 -1.04 -8.16 3.23
CA PHE A 82 0.24 -7.76 2.67
C PHE A 82 0.73 -8.75 1.61
N PHE A 83 0.57 -10.05 1.83
CA PHE A 83 0.98 -11.08 0.87
C PHE A 83 0.03 -11.19 -0.31
N ASP A 84 -1.25 -10.86 -0.14
CA ASP A 84 -2.18 -10.73 -1.26
C ASP A 84 -1.75 -9.58 -2.18
N ILE A 85 -1.30 -8.45 -1.60
CA ILE A 85 -0.67 -7.35 -2.35
C ILE A 85 0.61 -7.84 -3.04
N MET A 86 1.47 -8.60 -2.36
CA MET A 86 2.69 -9.14 -2.97
C MET A 86 2.37 -10.11 -4.12
N THR A 87 1.36 -10.96 -3.96
CA THR A 87 0.90 -11.87 -5.02
C THR A 87 0.41 -11.09 -6.25
N MET A 88 -0.29 -9.99 -6.03
CA MET A 88 -0.69 -9.08 -7.12
C MET A 88 0.52 -8.43 -7.78
N ILE A 89 1.48 -7.95 -7.01
CA ILE A 89 2.72 -7.35 -7.52
C ILE A 89 3.55 -8.36 -8.32
N ASP A 90 3.55 -9.63 -7.94
CA ASP A 90 4.23 -10.69 -8.69
C ASP A 90 3.60 -10.90 -10.09
N ARG A 91 2.30 -10.69 -10.23
CA ARG A 91 1.59 -10.78 -11.50
C ARG A 91 1.65 -9.48 -12.31
N HIS A 92 1.61 -8.33 -11.64
CA HIS A 92 1.57 -7.00 -12.22
C HIS A 92 2.61 -6.09 -11.54
N PRO A 93 3.90 -6.24 -11.88
CA PRO A 93 4.99 -5.55 -11.18
C PRO A 93 4.94 -4.05 -11.44
N ALA A 94 4.44 -3.30 -10.47
CA ALA A 94 4.42 -1.84 -10.50
C ALA A 94 5.84 -1.26 -10.46
N LYS A 95 6.01 -0.04 -11.00
CA LYS A 95 7.28 0.70 -10.88
C LYS A 95 7.50 1.20 -9.46
N THR A 96 6.41 1.55 -8.77
CA THR A 96 6.43 2.06 -7.40
C THR A 96 5.26 1.51 -6.60
N ILE A 97 5.50 1.25 -5.34
CA ILE A 97 4.52 0.81 -4.36
C ILE A 97 4.56 1.81 -3.20
N LEU A 98 3.41 2.32 -2.80
CA LEU A 98 3.25 3.20 -1.65
C LEU A 98 2.31 2.53 -0.65
N LEU A 99 2.86 2.12 0.48
CA LEU A 99 2.09 1.49 1.56
C LEU A 99 1.98 2.42 2.77
N GLU A 100 0.85 2.34 3.46
CA GLU A 100 0.62 3.07 4.71
C GLU A 100 0.24 2.12 5.82
N ASN A 101 0.72 2.41 7.03
CA ASN A 101 0.32 1.70 8.24
C ASN A 101 0.47 2.59 9.49
N VAL A 102 0.02 2.10 10.64
CA VAL A 102 0.26 2.77 11.91
C VAL A 102 1.75 2.80 12.25
N SER A 103 2.24 3.87 12.88
CA SER A 103 3.66 4.02 13.24
C SER A 103 4.16 2.90 14.18
N ASN A 104 3.24 2.28 14.95
CA ASN A 104 3.57 1.15 15.83
C ASN A 104 4.06 -0.10 15.09
N LEU A 105 3.82 -0.23 13.77
CA LEU A 105 4.37 -1.31 12.95
C LEU A 105 5.90 -1.42 13.07
N LEU A 106 6.59 -0.30 13.26
CA LEU A 106 8.04 -0.26 13.43
C LEU A 106 8.53 -0.84 14.75
N ARG A 107 7.64 -1.01 15.73
CA ARG A 107 7.98 -1.42 17.10
C ARG A 107 7.37 -2.75 17.51
N VAL A 108 6.21 -3.11 16.96
CA VAL A 108 5.52 -4.36 17.27
C VAL A 108 6.47 -5.54 17.01
N GLU A 109 6.49 -6.51 17.93
CA GLU A 109 7.39 -7.67 17.85
C GLU A 109 8.85 -7.28 17.52
N LYS A 110 9.34 -6.23 18.17
CA LYS A 110 10.70 -5.67 17.95
C LYS A 110 10.95 -5.25 16.48
N GLY A 111 9.90 -4.94 15.73
CA GLY A 111 9.95 -4.52 14.33
C GLY A 111 10.15 -5.66 13.34
N GLU A 112 10.01 -6.92 13.76
CA GLU A 112 10.15 -8.07 12.84
C GLU A 112 9.17 -8.03 11.65
N PRO A 113 7.87 -7.72 11.84
CA PRO A 113 6.94 -7.63 10.71
C PRO A 113 7.36 -6.58 9.69
N PHE A 114 7.81 -5.42 10.15
CA PHE A 114 8.27 -4.36 9.26
C PHE A 114 9.51 -4.79 8.46
N ARG A 115 10.51 -5.44 9.12
CA ARG A 115 11.70 -5.95 8.43
C ARG A 115 11.35 -7.00 7.39
N LEU A 116 10.40 -7.87 7.70
CA LEU A 116 9.92 -8.87 6.75
C LEU A 116 9.27 -8.21 5.52
N MET A 117 8.42 -7.21 5.72
CA MET A 117 7.83 -6.46 4.60
C MET A 117 8.90 -5.82 3.71
N CYS A 118 9.91 -5.20 4.32
CA CYS A 118 11.02 -4.62 3.57
C CYS A 118 11.76 -5.71 2.77
N SER A 119 12.08 -6.83 3.41
CA SER A 119 12.77 -7.97 2.76
C SER A 119 11.96 -8.54 1.59
N GLU A 120 10.64 -8.68 1.74
CA GLU A 120 9.77 -9.18 0.66
C GLU A 120 9.74 -8.25 -0.56
N LEU A 121 9.77 -6.93 -0.32
CA LEU A 121 9.86 -5.93 -1.38
C LEU A 121 11.25 -5.92 -2.03
N GLU A 122 12.31 -5.97 -1.22
CA GLU A 122 13.70 -6.00 -1.68
C GLU A 122 14.00 -7.26 -2.51
N ASN A 123 13.49 -8.43 -2.09
CA ASN A 123 13.62 -9.69 -2.83
C ASN A 123 12.96 -9.63 -4.22
N ARG A 124 12.01 -8.72 -4.43
CA ARG A 124 11.36 -8.44 -5.72
C ARG A 124 12.07 -7.34 -6.52
N GLY A 125 13.23 -6.89 -6.06
CA GLY A 125 14.07 -5.90 -6.74
C GLY A 125 13.64 -4.46 -6.55
N TYR A 126 12.92 -4.15 -5.45
CA TYR A 126 12.60 -2.78 -5.09
C TYR A 126 13.64 -2.18 -4.14
N ASN A 127 13.95 -0.92 -4.32
CA ASN A 127 14.62 -0.10 -3.31
C ASN A 127 13.56 0.43 -2.34
N VAL A 128 13.71 0.12 -1.04
CA VAL A 128 12.72 0.43 -0.02
C VAL A 128 13.16 1.60 0.84
N SER A 129 12.28 2.57 1.01
CA SER A 129 12.44 3.70 1.94
C SER A 129 11.20 3.85 2.79
N HIS A 130 11.32 4.39 3.99
CA HIS A 130 10.19 4.69 4.83
C HIS A 130 10.36 5.97 5.64
N ALA A 131 9.25 6.57 6.02
CA ALA A 131 9.20 7.69 6.97
C ALA A 131 7.94 7.63 7.83
N VAL A 132 8.04 8.15 9.05
CA VAL A 132 6.87 8.41 9.88
C VAL A 132 6.46 9.86 9.67
N LEU A 133 5.25 10.05 9.17
CA LEU A 133 4.68 11.36 8.89
C LEU A 133 3.40 11.56 9.70
N SER A 134 3.13 12.80 10.08
CA SER A 134 1.87 13.20 10.72
C SER A 134 1.31 14.43 10.03
N PRO A 135 -0.02 14.53 9.81
CA PRO A 135 -0.66 15.70 9.21
C PRO A 135 -0.31 17.02 9.90
N ILE A 136 -0.03 17.00 11.19
CA ILE A 136 0.37 18.20 11.94
C ILE A 136 1.65 18.85 11.37
N ASN A 137 2.57 18.06 10.80
CA ASN A 137 3.80 18.55 10.20
C ASN A 137 3.56 19.27 8.85
N PHE A 138 2.33 19.16 8.33
CA PHE A 138 1.90 19.72 7.04
C PHE A 138 0.78 20.75 7.21
N GLY A 139 0.63 21.33 8.41
CA GLY A 139 -0.34 22.40 8.70
C GLY A 139 -1.77 21.93 8.95
N VAL A 140 -2.02 20.62 9.03
CA VAL A 140 -3.34 20.07 9.40
C VAL A 140 -3.38 19.82 10.90
N PRO A 141 -4.35 20.34 11.67
CA PRO A 141 -4.41 20.22 13.13
C PRO A 141 -4.87 18.82 13.58
N GLN A 142 -4.18 17.80 13.14
CA GLN A 142 -4.39 16.40 13.50
C GLN A 142 -3.07 15.71 13.82
N ASN A 143 -2.92 15.21 15.04
CA ASN A 143 -1.80 14.37 15.42
C ASN A 143 -2.14 12.90 15.11
N ARG A 144 -1.68 12.42 13.94
CA ARG A 144 -1.94 11.07 13.44
C ARG A 144 -0.69 10.52 12.77
N GLU A 145 0.22 9.98 13.55
CA GLU A 145 1.44 9.37 13.00
C GLU A 145 1.12 8.12 12.18
N ARG A 146 1.71 8.07 10.99
CA ARG A 146 1.66 6.91 10.09
C ARG A 146 3.03 6.63 9.51
N VAL A 147 3.37 5.36 9.38
CA VAL A 147 4.53 4.97 8.59
C VAL A 147 4.09 4.86 7.13
N TYR A 148 4.83 5.53 6.26
CA TYR A 148 4.73 5.40 4.83
C TYR A 148 5.94 4.65 4.31
N ILE A 149 5.71 3.64 3.48
CA ILE A 149 6.73 2.80 2.88
C ILE A 149 6.66 3.02 1.37
N VAL A 150 7.74 3.48 0.79
CA VAL A 150 7.89 3.62 -0.66
C VAL A 150 8.87 2.57 -1.14
N ALA A 151 8.42 1.71 -2.04
CA ALA A 151 9.24 0.74 -2.72
C ALA A 151 9.28 1.05 -4.21
N THR A 152 10.44 1.32 -4.78
CA THR A 152 10.61 1.73 -6.17
C THR A 152 11.63 0.88 -6.92
N LYS A 153 11.40 0.64 -8.21
CA LYS A 153 12.36 0.02 -9.13
C LYS A 153 13.34 1.02 -9.75
N ALA A 154 13.29 2.30 -9.35
CA ALA A 154 14.29 3.27 -9.71
C ALA A 154 15.68 2.86 -9.17
N SER A 155 16.75 3.33 -9.82
CA SER A 155 18.13 3.00 -9.44
C SER A 155 18.53 3.50 -8.04
N THR A 156 17.81 4.50 -7.52
CA THR A 156 18.04 5.07 -6.19
C THR A 156 16.79 4.93 -5.32
N PRO A 157 16.95 4.71 -4.00
CA PRO A 157 15.84 4.75 -3.05
C PRO A 157 15.14 6.12 -3.06
N PHE A 158 13.85 6.12 -2.76
CA PHE A 158 13.07 7.36 -2.63
C PHE A 158 13.52 8.14 -1.39
N ASP A 159 13.81 9.45 -1.55
CA ASP A 159 14.15 10.35 -0.44
C ASP A 159 12.94 11.22 -0.06
N PHE A 160 12.32 10.93 1.08
CA PHE A 160 11.17 11.67 1.60
C PHE A 160 11.40 13.18 1.84
N LYS A 161 12.65 13.65 1.78
CA LYS A 161 12.98 15.07 1.97
C LYS A 161 13.11 15.82 0.65
N ASN A 162 13.59 15.15 -0.38
CA ASN A 162 14.04 15.82 -1.61
C ASN A 162 13.33 15.31 -2.86
N ASP A 163 12.76 14.10 -2.83
CA ASP A 163 12.16 13.52 -4.03
C ASP A 163 10.72 13.99 -4.24
N THR A 164 10.48 14.49 -5.45
CA THR A 164 9.12 14.63 -5.99
C THR A 164 8.87 13.48 -6.95
N VAL A 165 7.78 12.77 -6.74
CA VAL A 165 7.42 11.63 -7.59
C VAL A 165 6.70 12.14 -8.82
N SER A 166 7.34 12.03 -10.00
CA SER A 166 6.69 12.28 -11.29
C SER A 166 6.27 10.94 -11.91
N PHE A 167 4.98 10.63 -11.87
CA PHE A 167 4.42 9.46 -12.56
C PHE A 167 3.48 9.91 -13.66
N LYS A 168 3.69 9.37 -14.86
CA LYS A 168 2.59 9.29 -15.84
C LYS A 168 1.99 7.92 -15.66
N CYS A 169 0.75 7.81 -15.13
CA CYS A 169 -0.03 6.60 -15.37
C CYS A 169 -1.05 6.12 -14.37
N CYS A 170 -1.50 4.89 -14.61
CA CYS A 170 -2.50 4.12 -13.90
C CYS A 170 -2.00 3.70 -12.51
N PHE A 171 -2.83 3.73 -11.50
CA PHE A 171 -2.50 3.22 -10.18
C PHE A 171 -3.62 2.33 -9.62
N PHE A 172 -3.23 1.40 -8.77
CA PHE A 172 -4.14 0.66 -7.91
C PHE A 172 -4.30 1.41 -6.59
N ASN A 173 -5.52 1.47 -6.10
CA ASN A 173 -5.81 2.02 -4.79
C ASN A 173 -6.54 0.96 -3.96
N PHE A 174 -5.91 0.53 -2.88
CA PHE A 174 -6.53 -0.33 -1.88
C PHE A 174 -6.92 0.54 -0.70
N ILE A 175 -8.22 0.52 -0.37
CA ILE A 175 -8.81 1.21 0.76
C ILE A 175 -9.17 0.12 1.76
N PHE A 176 -8.74 0.25 3.00
CA PHE A 176 -9.02 -0.68 4.09
C PHE A 176 -9.44 0.06 5.35
#